data_bdabb5b51f89a9ddf060cffe5a4e1801
#
_entry.id   bdabb5b51f89a9ddf060cffe5a4e1801
#
_cell.length_a   1.000
_cell.length_b   1.000
_cell.length_c   1.000
_cell.angle_alpha   90.00
_cell.angle_beta   90.00
_cell.angle_gamma   90.00
#
_symmetry.space_group_name_H-M   'P 1'
#
loop_
_entity.id
_entity.type
_entity.pdbx_description
1 polymer ?
#
loop_
_entity_poly.entity_id
_entity_poly.type
_entity_poly.pdbx_seq_one_letter_code
_entity_poly.pdbx_strand_id
1 'polypeptide(L)'
;MIPLGKLKRLLFIALFVVLAWGQDTVTDIDGNIYEIVQIGDQLWMAENLKVTHYNDGTEIPTGYSDDDWAGLSTGAYAVYGDNESNADTYGYLYNWYAVDDDRGVCPASWHVPTDGEYTALSDYLGGTSVAGGKLKECTEGNCPESEYWYSPNTGATNESGFTALPGGAHYYYYGNCRHMGYNGSFWSSTEYGSNDAWHRGLESNHSEISRRDYGKDSGFSLRCIRDETETGTILIPYSTDWNIVGLPLNVEDASYSILFPESIEGTLYSFNGAYVPATNLINGEGYWLRFNEAGSTTISGTPINELTISLNEGWNLISGISTPLDITEIQDPDGIMISGTVYGFASGSYSNEEIIEPGKGYWVRANSSGSIILISE
;
A
#
# COMPACT_ATOMS: atom_id res chain seq x y z
N MET A 1 -71.65 -18.80 -3.15
CA MET A 1 -70.54 -19.48 -3.81
C MET A 1 -69.65 -18.41 -4.45
N ILE A 2 -68.54 -18.10 -3.80
CA ILE A 2 -67.59 -17.10 -4.25
C ILE A 2 -66.33 -17.89 -4.70
N PRO A 3 -65.78 -17.71 -5.91
CA PRO A 3 -64.60 -18.47 -6.35
C PRO A 3 -63.32 -17.90 -5.78
N LEU A 4 -62.46 -18.79 -5.27
CA LEU A 4 -61.11 -18.49 -4.80
C LEU A 4 -60.25 -17.95 -5.90
N GLY A 5 -59.72 -16.75 -5.71
CA GLY A 5 -58.67 -16.15 -6.55
C GLY A 5 -57.34 -16.83 -6.33
N LYS A 6 -56.65 -17.16 -7.42
CA LYS A 6 -55.29 -17.76 -7.46
C LYS A 6 -54.25 -16.75 -6.97
N LEU A 7 -53.66 -17.04 -5.83
CA LEU A 7 -52.46 -16.32 -5.33
C LEU A 7 -51.23 -16.73 -6.15
N LYS A 8 -50.78 -15.86 -7.06
CA LYS A 8 -49.48 -16.03 -7.75
C LYS A 8 -48.37 -15.79 -6.74
N ARG A 9 -47.66 -16.83 -6.34
CA ARG A 9 -46.38 -16.72 -5.64
C ARG A 9 -45.32 -16.16 -6.61
N LEU A 10 -44.94 -14.90 -6.42
CA LEU A 10 -43.70 -14.36 -7.03
C LEU A 10 -42.50 -15.00 -6.30
N LEU A 11 -41.79 -15.85 -7.03
CA LEU A 11 -40.52 -16.38 -6.60
C LEU A 11 -39.49 -15.28 -6.84
N PHE A 12 -39.03 -14.58 -5.80
CA PHE A 12 -37.86 -13.73 -5.86
C PHE A 12 -36.61 -14.65 -5.92
N ILE A 13 -36.06 -14.83 -7.11
CA ILE A 13 -34.74 -15.41 -7.26
C ILE A 13 -33.74 -14.30 -6.89
N ALA A 14 -33.23 -14.34 -5.66
CA ALA A 14 -32.08 -13.54 -5.28
C ALA A 14 -30.88 -14.07 -6.08
N LEU A 15 -30.47 -13.32 -7.10
CA LEU A 15 -29.22 -13.56 -7.82
C LEU A 15 -28.10 -13.16 -6.86
N PHE A 16 -27.52 -14.13 -6.14
CA PHE A 16 -26.25 -13.94 -5.47
C PHE A 16 -25.19 -13.83 -6.57
N VAL A 17 -24.80 -12.61 -6.90
CA VAL A 17 -23.54 -12.36 -7.59
C VAL A 17 -22.46 -12.69 -6.58
N VAL A 18 -21.91 -13.89 -6.68
CA VAL A 18 -20.64 -14.22 -6.05
C VAL A 18 -19.59 -13.43 -6.85
N LEU A 19 -19.24 -12.25 -6.37
CA LEU A 19 -18.01 -11.58 -6.76
C LEU A 19 -16.90 -12.55 -6.34
N ALA A 20 -16.28 -13.22 -7.30
CA ALA A 20 -15.01 -13.87 -7.08
C ALA A 20 -14.02 -12.73 -6.78
N TRP A 21 -13.76 -12.50 -5.50
CA TRP A 21 -12.63 -11.70 -5.04
C TRP A 21 -11.39 -12.46 -5.51
N GLY A 22 -10.69 -11.96 -6.52
CA GLY A 22 -9.33 -12.37 -6.74
C GLY A 22 -8.60 -12.07 -5.43
N GLN A 23 -7.89 -13.05 -4.86
CA GLN A 23 -7.03 -12.75 -3.73
C GLN A 23 -6.02 -11.71 -4.22
N ASP A 24 -6.02 -10.55 -3.56
CA ASP A 24 -5.03 -9.53 -3.86
C ASP A 24 -3.66 -10.08 -3.48
N THR A 25 -2.67 -9.85 -4.30
CA THR A 25 -1.31 -10.37 -4.11
C THR A 25 -0.29 -9.25 -4.25
N VAL A 26 0.88 -9.42 -3.65
CA VAL A 26 2.05 -8.58 -3.86
C VAL A 26 3.21 -9.43 -4.39
N THR A 27 4.04 -8.83 -5.24
CA THR A 27 5.20 -9.50 -5.84
C THR A 27 6.47 -8.78 -5.42
N ASP A 28 7.49 -9.54 -4.97
CA ASP A 28 8.82 -9.01 -4.64
C ASP A 28 9.73 -8.89 -5.88
N ILE A 29 10.95 -8.38 -5.69
CA ILE A 29 11.92 -8.17 -6.77
C ILE A 29 12.37 -9.49 -7.44
N ASP A 30 12.33 -10.60 -6.71
CA ASP A 30 12.67 -11.93 -7.24
C ASP A 30 11.52 -12.58 -8.01
N GLY A 31 10.34 -11.96 -8.01
CA GLY A 31 9.13 -12.47 -8.65
C GLY A 31 8.34 -13.46 -7.78
N ASN A 32 8.65 -13.57 -6.49
CA ASN A 32 7.81 -14.33 -5.57
C ASN A 32 6.49 -13.61 -5.35
N ILE A 33 5.39 -14.35 -5.38
CA ILE A 33 4.04 -13.83 -5.18
C ILE A 33 3.58 -14.22 -3.78
N TYR A 34 3.03 -13.27 -3.04
CA TYR A 34 2.51 -13.45 -1.68
C TYR A 34 1.04 -13.05 -1.62
N GLU A 35 0.22 -13.85 -0.97
CA GLU A 35 -1.13 -13.47 -0.61
C GLU A 35 -1.10 -12.34 0.42
N ILE A 36 -2.10 -11.45 0.37
CA ILE A 36 -2.25 -10.35 1.31
C ILE A 36 -3.59 -10.40 2.02
N VAL A 37 -3.64 -9.85 3.22
CA VAL A 37 -4.83 -9.87 4.08
C VAL A 37 -5.01 -8.53 4.80
N GLN A 38 -6.23 -8.03 4.81
CA GLN A 38 -6.61 -6.85 5.58
C GLN A 38 -6.93 -7.25 7.02
N ILE A 39 -6.22 -6.65 8.00
CA ILE A 39 -6.46 -6.86 9.43
C ILE A 39 -6.60 -5.49 10.11
N GLY A 40 -7.83 -5.13 10.46
CA GLY A 40 -8.14 -3.75 10.86
C GLY A 40 -7.87 -2.78 9.71
N ASP A 41 -7.13 -1.71 9.97
CA ASP A 41 -6.73 -0.71 8.98
C ASP A 41 -5.40 -1.05 8.29
N GLN A 42 -4.78 -2.20 8.63
CA GLN A 42 -3.47 -2.62 8.16
C GLN A 42 -3.57 -3.71 7.09
N LEU A 43 -2.81 -3.59 6.00
CA LEU A 43 -2.70 -4.62 4.96
C LEU A 43 -1.37 -5.36 5.09
N TRP A 44 -1.45 -6.67 5.36
CA TRP A 44 -0.32 -7.54 5.67
C TRP A 44 -0.08 -8.59 4.59
N MET A 45 1.16 -9.02 4.41
CA MET A 45 1.43 -10.30 3.76
C MET A 45 0.84 -11.43 4.60
N ALA A 46 0.23 -12.43 3.98
CA ALA A 46 -0.26 -13.65 4.63
C ALA A 46 0.80 -14.77 4.65
N GLU A 47 1.97 -14.54 4.05
CA GLU A 47 3.09 -15.47 3.96
C GLU A 47 4.40 -14.83 4.43
N ASN A 48 5.36 -15.64 4.87
CA ASN A 48 6.71 -15.18 5.22
C ASN A 48 7.52 -14.81 3.98
N LEU A 49 8.31 -13.76 4.09
CA LEU A 49 9.18 -13.28 3.01
C LEU A 49 10.24 -14.35 2.64
N LYS A 50 10.51 -14.46 1.33
CA LYS A 50 11.52 -15.36 0.76
C LYS A 50 12.34 -14.71 -0.35
N VAL A 51 12.57 -13.40 -0.22
CA VAL A 51 13.38 -12.62 -1.14
C VAL A 51 14.87 -12.86 -0.91
N THR A 52 15.65 -12.91 -1.97
CA THR A 52 17.11 -13.11 -1.95
C THR A 52 17.89 -11.87 -2.39
N HIS A 53 17.20 -10.84 -2.87
CA HIS A 53 17.77 -9.57 -3.29
C HIS A 53 17.11 -8.40 -2.57
N TYR A 54 17.89 -7.35 -2.34
CA TYR A 54 17.36 -6.04 -1.98
C TYR A 54 16.66 -5.39 -3.18
N ASN A 55 15.86 -4.35 -2.93
CA ASN A 55 15.10 -3.69 -3.99
C ASN A 55 15.95 -2.99 -5.08
N ASP A 56 17.24 -2.78 -4.84
CA ASP A 56 18.19 -2.30 -5.85
C ASP A 56 18.76 -3.43 -6.75
N GLY A 57 18.35 -4.68 -6.52
CA GLY A 57 18.80 -5.87 -7.23
C GLY A 57 20.12 -6.46 -6.71
N THR A 58 20.70 -5.95 -5.63
CA THR A 58 21.87 -6.57 -5.00
C THR A 58 21.48 -7.79 -4.18
N GLU A 59 22.28 -8.85 -4.26
CA GLU A 59 22.05 -10.10 -3.50
C GLU A 59 22.17 -9.85 -1.99
N ILE A 60 21.25 -10.45 -1.21
CA ILE A 60 21.36 -10.56 0.24
C ILE A 60 22.32 -11.73 0.52
N PRO A 61 23.42 -11.53 1.24
CA PRO A 61 24.38 -12.60 1.50
C PRO A 61 23.77 -13.80 2.28
N THR A 62 24.24 -15.01 1.97
CA THR A 62 23.81 -16.27 2.60
C THR A 62 24.93 -17.30 2.62
N GLY A 63 24.67 -18.49 3.16
CA GLY A 63 25.59 -19.63 3.16
C GLY A 63 26.71 -19.53 4.21
N TYR A 64 26.49 -18.72 5.25
CA TYR A 64 27.42 -18.62 6.38
C TYR A 64 27.36 -19.87 7.26
N SER A 65 28.52 -20.29 7.80
CA SER A 65 28.54 -21.26 8.88
C SER A 65 27.91 -20.66 10.15
N ASP A 66 27.49 -21.51 11.08
CA ASP A 66 26.92 -21.08 12.37
C ASP A 66 27.87 -20.12 13.14
N ASP A 67 29.17 -20.42 13.11
CA ASP A 67 30.20 -19.58 13.76
C ASP A 67 30.38 -18.22 13.05
N ASP A 68 30.32 -18.18 11.71
CA ASP A 68 30.43 -16.96 10.93
C ASP A 68 29.16 -16.10 11.07
N TRP A 69 27.99 -16.72 11.15
CA TRP A 69 26.71 -16.04 11.32
C TRP A 69 26.66 -15.20 12.59
N ALA A 70 27.13 -15.75 13.72
CA ALA A 70 27.12 -15.06 15.02
C ALA A 70 27.98 -13.78 15.09
N GLY A 71 28.83 -13.56 14.09
CA GLY A 71 29.68 -12.37 13.99
C GLY A 71 29.21 -11.35 12.97
N LEU A 72 28.06 -11.58 12.29
CA LEU A 72 27.59 -10.68 11.24
C LEU A 72 27.15 -9.35 11.80
N SER A 73 27.53 -8.30 11.09
CA SER A 73 27.07 -6.92 11.30
C SER A 73 26.55 -6.29 10.00
N THR A 74 26.25 -7.13 9.01
CA THR A 74 25.67 -6.78 7.71
C THR A 74 24.51 -7.71 7.42
N GLY A 75 23.60 -7.27 6.54
CA GLY A 75 22.42 -8.05 6.18
C GLY A 75 22.76 -9.42 5.60
N ALA A 76 22.01 -10.44 6.06
CA ALA A 76 22.12 -11.81 5.60
C ALA A 76 20.80 -12.57 5.80
N TYR A 77 20.63 -13.68 5.06
CA TYR A 77 19.56 -14.64 5.31
C TYR A 77 20.10 -16.07 5.43
N ALA A 78 19.34 -16.92 6.10
CA ALA A 78 19.58 -18.35 6.24
C ALA A 78 18.33 -19.16 5.90
N VAL A 79 18.54 -20.42 5.51
CA VAL A 79 17.48 -21.41 5.37
C VAL A 79 17.47 -22.30 6.61
N TYR A 80 16.32 -22.57 7.17
CA TYR A 80 16.23 -23.42 8.34
C TYR A 80 16.84 -24.81 8.07
N GLY A 81 17.90 -25.13 8.81
CA GLY A 81 18.60 -26.42 8.72
C GLY A 81 19.27 -26.68 7.36
N ASP A 82 19.64 -25.64 6.63
CA ASP A 82 20.27 -25.69 5.30
C ASP A 82 19.48 -26.51 4.27
N ASN A 83 18.17 -26.59 4.44
CA ASN A 83 17.28 -27.33 3.55
C ASN A 83 16.33 -26.40 2.79
N GLU A 84 16.63 -26.16 1.52
CA GLU A 84 15.88 -25.25 0.64
C GLU A 84 14.37 -25.55 0.56
N SER A 85 13.96 -26.83 0.73
CA SER A 85 12.53 -27.14 0.77
C SER A 85 11.80 -26.53 1.97
N ASN A 86 12.51 -26.09 3.01
CA ASN A 86 11.91 -25.36 4.11
C ASN A 86 11.59 -23.90 3.72
N ALA A 87 12.34 -23.30 2.82
CA ALA A 87 12.10 -21.94 2.34
C ALA A 87 10.78 -21.81 1.58
N ASP A 88 10.38 -22.83 0.81
CA ASP A 88 9.13 -22.84 0.07
C ASP A 88 7.91 -22.71 1.01
N THR A 89 7.99 -23.34 2.20
CA THR A 89 6.90 -23.34 3.18
C THR A 89 7.02 -22.21 4.21
N TYR A 90 8.21 -22.02 4.79
CA TYR A 90 8.40 -21.15 5.96
C TYR A 90 9.07 -19.82 5.64
N GLY A 91 9.50 -19.59 4.38
CA GLY A 91 10.31 -18.45 4.01
C GLY A 91 11.74 -18.54 4.54
N TYR A 92 12.50 -17.45 4.40
CA TYR A 92 13.85 -17.35 4.92
C TYR A 92 13.90 -16.72 6.32
N LEU A 93 15.02 -16.94 7.00
CA LEU A 93 15.34 -16.34 8.29
C LEU A 93 16.37 -15.24 8.05
N TYR A 94 15.99 -14.00 8.25
CA TYR A 94 16.85 -12.82 8.03
C TYR A 94 17.42 -12.33 9.35
N ASN A 95 18.69 -11.89 9.36
CA ASN A 95 19.19 -11.13 10.49
C ASN A 95 18.63 -9.69 10.46
N TRP A 96 18.72 -8.97 11.60
CA TRP A 96 18.11 -7.64 11.67
C TRP A 96 18.86 -6.60 10.81
N TYR A 97 20.12 -6.83 10.49
CA TYR A 97 20.86 -5.96 9.57
C TYR A 97 20.33 -5.99 8.13
N ALA A 98 19.64 -7.06 7.73
CA ALA A 98 18.90 -7.06 6.47
C ALA A 98 17.59 -6.28 6.56
N VAL A 99 16.98 -6.22 7.75
CA VAL A 99 15.75 -5.44 8.01
C VAL A 99 16.02 -3.94 7.96
N ASP A 100 17.17 -3.49 8.50
CA ASP A 100 17.56 -2.07 8.66
C ASP A 100 18.35 -1.54 7.44
N ASP A 101 18.49 -2.34 6.39
CA ASP A 101 19.25 -1.94 5.21
C ASP A 101 18.41 -0.99 4.34
N ASP A 102 18.97 0.20 4.04
CA ASP A 102 18.30 1.26 3.26
C ASP A 102 17.87 0.81 1.86
N ARG A 103 18.46 -0.29 1.33
CA ARG A 103 18.05 -0.87 0.05
C ARG A 103 16.68 -1.56 0.10
N GLY A 104 16.21 -1.90 1.33
CA GLY A 104 14.91 -2.52 1.57
C GLY A 104 14.76 -3.97 1.09
N VAL A 105 14.08 -4.79 1.88
CA VAL A 105 13.79 -6.21 1.57
C VAL A 105 12.32 -6.44 1.20
N CYS A 106 11.42 -5.57 1.61
CA CYS A 106 10.00 -5.66 1.28
C CYS A 106 9.73 -5.13 -0.14
N PRO A 107 8.68 -5.58 -0.82
CA PRO A 107 8.28 -5.01 -2.12
C PRO A 107 8.08 -3.49 -2.06
N ALA A 108 8.11 -2.82 -3.22
CA ALA A 108 7.84 -1.39 -3.31
C ALA A 108 6.50 -1.02 -2.66
N SER A 109 6.46 0.05 -1.88
CA SER A 109 5.31 0.49 -1.06
C SER A 109 4.94 -0.48 0.07
N TRP A 110 5.89 -1.30 0.50
CA TRP A 110 5.79 -2.19 1.66
C TRP A 110 7.06 -2.07 2.51
N HIS A 111 6.93 -2.24 3.81
CA HIS A 111 8.06 -2.23 4.74
C HIS A 111 7.97 -3.35 5.77
N VAL A 112 9.07 -3.61 6.47
CA VAL A 112 9.08 -4.51 7.63
C VAL A 112 8.37 -3.80 8.80
N PRO A 113 7.34 -4.40 9.40
CA PRO A 113 6.50 -3.73 10.39
C PRO A 113 7.30 -3.17 11.57
N THR A 114 6.95 -1.99 12.03
CA THR A 114 7.43 -1.42 13.28
C THR A 114 6.84 -2.16 14.48
N ASP A 115 7.44 -1.97 15.64
CA ASP A 115 6.90 -2.44 16.93
C ASP A 115 5.51 -1.87 17.23
N GLY A 116 5.25 -0.62 16.80
CA GLY A 116 3.96 0.06 16.91
C GLY A 116 2.87 -0.59 16.07
N GLU A 117 3.16 -0.97 14.81
CA GLU A 117 2.22 -1.64 13.91
C GLU A 117 1.87 -3.03 14.38
N TYR A 118 2.83 -3.80 14.91
CA TYR A 118 2.52 -5.06 15.59
C TYR A 118 1.68 -4.88 16.85
N THR A 119 1.83 -3.76 17.55
CA THR A 119 0.99 -3.45 18.69
C THR A 119 -0.44 -3.15 18.24
N ALA A 120 -0.63 -2.34 17.20
CA ALA A 120 -1.93 -2.06 16.60
C ALA A 120 -2.62 -3.36 16.12
N LEU A 121 -1.89 -4.25 15.44
CA LEU A 121 -2.36 -5.58 15.06
C LEU A 121 -2.85 -6.39 16.25
N SER A 122 -2.04 -6.45 17.32
CA SER A 122 -2.38 -7.21 18.52
C SER A 122 -3.61 -6.64 19.23
N ASP A 123 -3.72 -5.33 19.32
CA ASP A 123 -4.84 -4.63 19.97
C ASP A 123 -6.14 -4.84 19.18
N TYR A 124 -6.09 -4.74 17.85
CA TYR A 124 -7.24 -5.04 16.98
C TYR A 124 -7.75 -6.47 17.18
N LEU A 125 -6.85 -7.44 17.36
CA LEU A 125 -7.18 -8.85 17.58
C LEU A 125 -7.63 -9.15 19.03
N GLY A 126 -7.72 -8.15 19.91
CA GLY A 126 -8.25 -8.30 21.27
C GLY A 126 -7.17 -8.38 22.36
N GLY A 127 -5.96 -7.93 22.04
CA GLY A 127 -4.83 -7.81 22.95
C GLY A 127 -3.87 -9.01 22.90
N THR A 128 -2.67 -8.80 23.44
CA THR A 128 -1.54 -9.74 23.33
C THR A 128 -1.86 -11.15 23.82
N SER A 129 -2.72 -11.31 24.83
CA SER A 129 -3.03 -12.62 25.45
C SER A 129 -3.78 -13.60 24.53
N VAL A 130 -4.43 -13.10 23.48
CA VAL A 130 -5.26 -13.89 22.56
C VAL A 130 -4.85 -13.75 21.09
N ALA A 131 -4.21 -12.65 20.73
CA ALA A 131 -3.88 -12.33 19.35
C ALA A 131 -3.01 -13.40 18.69
N GLY A 132 -2.07 -14.01 19.43
CA GLY A 132 -1.22 -15.06 18.89
C GLY A 132 -1.99 -16.28 18.40
N GLY A 133 -3.06 -16.69 19.09
CA GLY A 133 -3.93 -17.76 18.63
C GLY A 133 -4.66 -17.41 17.32
N LYS A 134 -5.10 -16.16 17.18
CA LYS A 134 -5.80 -15.68 15.99
C LYS A 134 -4.89 -15.50 14.77
N LEU A 135 -3.59 -15.34 15.00
CA LEU A 135 -2.58 -15.20 13.96
C LEU A 135 -2.04 -16.54 13.46
N LYS A 136 -1.97 -17.56 14.33
CA LYS A 136 -1.38 -18.87 13.99
C LYS A 136 -2.19 -19.60 12.93
N GLU A 137 -1.46 -20.24 11.99
CA GLU A 137 -2.05 -21.16 11.01
C GLU A 137 -2.94 -22.19 11.70
N CYS A 138 -4.08 -22.43 11.08
CA CYS A 138 -5.07 -23.39 11.52
C CYS A 138 -5.76 -23.99 10.30
N THR A 139 -5.65 -25.28 10.10
CA THR A 139 -6.35 -26.00 9.05
C THR A 139 -7.84 -26.08 9.41
N GLU A 140 -8.74 -25.91 8.44
CA GLU A 140 -10.19 -25.89 8.66
C GLU A 140 -10.69 -27.03 9.57
N GLY A 141 -11.28 -26.65 10.69
CA GLY A 141 -11.98 -27.53 11.61
C GLY A 141 -11.14 -28.31 12.61
N ASN A 142 -9.80 -28.16 12.61
CA ASN A 142 -8.92 -28.95 13.49
C ASN A 142 -7.67 -28.19 13.95
N CYS A 143 -7.85 -27.05 14.58
CA CYS A 143 -6.78 -26.15 14.98
C CYS A 143 -5.77 -26.68 16.02
N PRO A 144 -6.13 -27.61 16.93
CA PRO A 144 -5.14 -28.27 17.79
C PRO A 144 -4.18 -29.22 17.05
N GLU A 145 -4.54 -29.63 15.85
CA GLU A 145 -3.75 -30.49 14.97
C GLU A 145 -3.46 -29.74 13.68
N SER A 146 -2.31 -29.11 13.63
CA SER A 146 -1.79 -28.43 12.44
C SER A 146 -0.77 -29.31 11.74
N GLU A 147 -0.65 -29.19 10.44
CA GLU A 147 0.43 -29.81 9.67
C GLU A 147 1.79 -29.21 10.05
N TYR A 148 1.79 -27.95 10.48
CA TYR A 148 2.99 -27.17 10.73
C TYR A 148 3.29 -27.00 12.22
N TRP A 149 2.28 -26.61 13.03
CA TRP A 149 2.45 -26.39 14.47
C TRP A 149 2.37 -27.68 15.26
N TYR A 150 3.36 -27.92 16.10
CA TYR A 150 3.28 -29.04 17.06
C TYR A 150 2.17 -28.80 18.07
N SER A 151 1.50 -29.91 18.43
CA SER A 151 0.45 -29.92 19.47
C SER A 151 0.98 -29.33 20.80
N PRO A 152 0.15 -28.51 21.51
CA PRO A 152 -1.30 -28.41 21.35
C PRO A 152 -1.81 -27.27 20.42
N ASN A 153 -0.95 -26.50 19.76
CA ASN A 153 -1.31 -25.32 18.95
C ASN A 153 -2.40 -24.45 19.61
N THR A 154 -2.14 -24.07 20.87
CA THR A 154 -3.12 -23.50 21.79
C THR A 154 -3.76 -22.22 21.23
N GLY A 155 -5.08 -22.23 21.16
CA GLY A 155 -5.89 -21.09 20.75
C GLY A 155 -5.80 -20.71 19.27
N ALA A 156 -5.16 -21.56 18.42
CA ALA A 156 -5.05 -21.31 17.00
C ALA A 156 -6.42 -21.34 16.31
N THR A 157 -6.74 -20.27 15.58
CA THR A 157 -7.98 -20.14 14.79
C THR A 157 -7.73 -19.62 13.38
N ASN A 158 -6.60 -18.92 13.15
CA ASN A 158 -6.30 -18.19 11.92
C ASN A 158 -7.43 -17.24 11.47
N GLU A 159 -8.26 -16.78 12.39
CA GLU A 159 -9.41 -15.91 12.04
C GLU A 159 -8.98 -14.57 11.45
N SER A 160 -7.70 -14.18 11.64
CA SER A 160 -7.12 -12.99 11.04
C SER A 160 -6.73 -13.17 9.57
N GLY A 161 -6.55 -14.42 9.10
CA GLY A 161 -5.95 -14.71 7.80
C GLY A 161 -4.43 -14.45 7.72
N PHE A 162 -3.79 -14.10 8.83
CA PHE A 162 -2.33 -13.86 8.87
C PHE A 162 -1.51 -15.13 8.58
N THR A 163 -2.02 -16.30 8.91
CA THR A 163 -1.42 -17.62 8.62
C THR A 163 0.03 -17.75 9.09
N ALA A 164 0.29 -17.39 10.35
CA ALA A 164 1.63 -17.48 10.93
C ALA A 164 2.09 -18.94 11.02
N LEU A 165 3.23 -19.25 10.42
CA LEU A 165 3.86 -20.57 10.43
C LEU A 165 5.00 -20.61 11.47
N PRO A 166 5.25 -21.81 12.07
CA PRO A 166 6.30 -22.01 13.07
C PRO A 166 7.66 -22.27 12.42
N GLY A 167 8.18 -21.28 11.68
CA GLY A 167 9.46 -21.36 10.96
C GLY A 167 10.69 -21.47 11.86
N GLY A 168 10.52 -21.39 13.18
CA GLY A 168 11.63 -21.40 14.14
C GLY A 168 12.47 -20.14 14.07
N ALA A 169 13.76 -20.26 14.34
CA ALA A 169 14.72 -19.17 14.32
C ALA A 169 16.15 -19.71 14.17
N HIS A 170 17.06 -18.85 13.67
CA HIS A 170 18.50 -19.04 13.77
C HIS A 170 19.02 -18.20 14.95
N TYR A 171 19.44 -18.85 16.03
CA TYR A 171 19.87 -18.14 17.25
C TYR A 171 21.38 -17.91 17.26
N TYR A 172 21.82 -16.66 17.34
CA TYR A 172 23.22 -16.29 17.45
C TYR A 172 23.94 -17.03 18.59
N TYR A 173 23.27 -17.17 19.75
CA TYR A 173 23.87 -17.75 20.96
C TYR A 173 24.14 -19.26 20.86
N TYR A 174 23.37 -19.97 20.03
CA TYR A 174 23.51 -21.41 19.84
C TYR A 174 24.20 -21.76 18.51
N GLY A 175 24.37 -20.77 17.64
CA GLY A 175 24.96 -20.92 16.32
C GLY A 175 24.18 -21.85 15.39
N ASN A 176 22.88 -22.10 15.63
CA ASN A 176 22.10 -22.99 14.77
C ASN A 176 20.60 -22.68 14.78
N CYS A 177 19.89 -23.24 13.79
CA CYS A 177 18.44 -23.17 13.70
C CYS A 177 17.76 -24.05 14.74
N ARG A 178 16.72 -23.52 15.40
CA ARG A 178 15.94 -24.23 16.44
C ARG A 178 14.46 -23.87 16.38
N HIS A 179 13.66 -24.75 16.98
CA HIS A 179 12.26 -24.53 17.31
C HIS A 179 11.28 -24.45 16.12
N MET A 180 11.66 -24.96 14.94
CA MET A 180 10.68 -25.21 13.88
C MET A 180 9.57 -26.13 14.40
N GLY A 181 8.33 -25.80 14.07
CA GLY A 181 7.15 -26.50 14.59
C GLY A 181 6.67 -25.99 15.95
N TYR A 182 7.53 -25.33 16.75
CA TYR A 182 7.19 -24.79 18.07
C TYR A 182 7.00 -23.29 18.08
N ASN A 183 7.86 -22.54 17.36
CA ASN A 183 7.89 -21.08 17.41
C ASN A 183 7.80 -20.47 16.02
N GLY A 184 6.99 -19.42 15.89
CA GLY A 184 7.06 -18.43 14.82
C GLY A 184 7.63 -17.12 15.39
N SER A 185 8.80 -16.71 14.91
CA SER A 185 9.49 -15.50 15.35
C SER A 185 9.56 -14.51 14.20
N PHE A 186 9.16 -13.25 14.43
CA PHE A 186 9.05 -12.22 13.41
C PHE A 186 9.78 -10.95 13.85
N TRP A 187 10.71 -10.45 13.07
CA TRP A 187 11.33 -9.17 13.32
C TRP A 187 10.35 -8.00 13.19
N SER A 188 10.58 -6.99 13.99
CA SER A 188 10.13 -5.62 13.68
C SER A 188 11.31 -4.79 13.21
N SER A 189 11.04 -3.71 12.48
CA SER A 189 12.05 -2.73 12.07
C SER A 189 12.48 -1.80 13.19
N THR A 190 11.89 -1.92 14.38
CA THR A 190 12.20 -1.04 15.53
C THR A 190 13.36 -1.57 16.35
N GLU A 191 14.42 -0.77 16.41
CA GLU A 191 15.57 -1.02 17.26
C GLU A 191 15.19 -0.97 18.75
N TYR A 192 15.79 -1.82 19.58
CA TYR A 192 15.69 -1.74 21.06
C TYR A 192 16.94 -1.10 21.68
N GLY A 193 18.09 -1.32 21.08
CA GLY A 193 19.37 -0.79 21.52
C GLY A 193 20.45 -1.08 20.49
N SER A 194 21.69 -0.73 20.79
CA SER A 194 22.80 -0.88 19.81
C SER A 194 22.96 -2.29 19.24
N ASN A 195 22.64 -3.33 20.03
CA ASN A 195 22.83 -4.73 19.67
C ASN A 195 21.55 -5.52 19.50
N ASP A 196 20.41 -4.98 19.92
CA ASP A 196 19.13 -5.69 20.00
C ASP A 196 18.03 -4.92 19.27
N ALA A 197 17.03 -5.66 18.79
CA ALA A 197 15.83 -5.12 18.16
C ALA A 197 14.57 -5.86 18.65
N TRP A 198 13.41 -5.20 18.51
CA TRP A 198 12.14 -5.80 18.89
C TRP A 198 11.72 -6.90 17.92
N HIS A 199 11.18 -7.98 18.46
CA HIS A 199 10.54 -9.04 17.68
C HIS A 199 9.22 -9.48 18.32
N ARG A 200 8.39 -10.17 17.53
CA ARG A 200 7.19 -10.84 17.98
C ARG A 200 7.36 -12.35 17.91
N GLY A 201 6.96 -13.03 18.98
CA GLY A 201 7.04 -14.48 19.09
C GLY A 201 5.67 -15.12 19.29
N LEU A 202 5.41 -16.18 18.56
CA LEU A 202 4.26 -17.08 18.71
C LEU A 202 4.78 -18.46 19.13
N GLU A 203 4.11 -19.10 20.08
CA GLU A 203 4.49 -20.41 20.57
C GLU A 203 3.33 -21.41 20.43
N SER A 204 3.65 -22.70 20.17
CA SER A 204 2.63 -23.73 19.96
C SER A 204 1.74 -23.94 21.19
N ASN A 205 2.28 -23.74 22.40
CA ASN A 205 1.61 -23.97 23.68
C ASN A 205 0.93 -22.75 24.29
N HIS A 206 0.96 -21.58 23.61
CA HIS A 206 0.34 -20.34 24.07
C HIS A 206 -0.56 -19.71 22.99
N SER A 207 -1.58 -18.98 23.42
CA SER A 207 -2.38 -18.07 22.54
C SER A 207 -1.87 -16.65 22.51
N GLU A 208 -0.82 -16.37 23.26
CA GLU A 208 -0.21 -15.05 23.38
C GLU A 208 0.69 -14.76 22.16
N ILE A 209 0.77 -13.48 21.79
CA ILE A 209 1.86 -12.92 20.99
C ILE A 209 2.83 -12.22 21.93
N SER A 210 4.03 -12.75 22.07
CA SER A 210 5.06 -12.17 22.91
C SER A 210 5.77 -11.01 22.22
N ARG A 211 6.18 -10.01 23.00
CA ARG A 211 7.04 -8.89 22.58
C ARG A 211 8.34 -8.96 23.37
N ARG A 212 9.46 -9.18 22.67
CA ARG A 212 10.79 -9.32 23.30
C ARG A 212 11.84 -8.64 22.43
N ASP A 213 12.95 -8.25 23.04
CA ASP A 213 14.18 -7.87 22.36
C ASP A 213 15.04 -9.08 22.10
N TYR A 214 15.80 -9.03 21.00
CA TYR A 214 16.74 -10.09 20.63
C TYR A 214 17.94 -9.53 19.86
N GLY A 215 19.10 -10.21 19.96
CA GLY A 215 20.32 -9.84 19.24
C GLY A 215 20.09 -9.72 17.74
N LYS A 216 20.56 -8.62 17.15
CA LYS A 216 20.41 -8.26 15.73
C LYS A 216 21.00 -9.31 14.79
N ASP A 217 21.92 -10.12 15.23
CA ASP A 217 22.52 -11.24 14.55
C ASP A 217 21.67 -12.54 14.61
N SER A 218 20.52 -12.55 15.29
CA SER A 218 19.56 -13.65 15.19
C SER A 218 18.82 -13.61 13.85
N GLY A 219 18.46 -14.78 13.33
CA GLY A 219 17.68 -14.93 12.10
C GLY A 219 16.22 -15.24 12.41
N PHE A 220 15.29 -14.38 12.03
CA PHE A 220 13.84 -14.55 12.18
C PHE A 220 13.12 -14.35 10.86
N SER A 221 11.88 -14.82 10.78
CA SER A 221 11.01 -14.61 9.63
C SER A 221 10.67 -13.11 9.48
N LEU A 222 10.37 -12.70 8.24
CA LEU A 222 9.83 -11.38 7.94
C LEU A 222 8.42 -11.48 7.38
N ARG A 223 7.59 -10.53 7.76
CA ARG A 223 6.31 -10.21 7.15
C ARG A 223 6.34 -8.74 6.79
N CYS A 224 5.96 -8.42 5.58
CA CYS A 224 5.83 -7.02 5.20
C CYS A 224 4.40 -6.53 5.43
N ILE A 225 4.28 -5.27 5.76
CA ILE A 225 3.05 -4.51 5.84
C ILE A 225 3.08 -3.43 4.77
N ARG A 226 1.92 -3.14 4.16
CA ARG A 226 1.84 -2.07 3.17
C ARG A 226 2.02 -0.71 3.85
N ASP A 227 2.78 0.16 3.20
CA ASP A 227 2.94 1.54 3.64
C ASP A 227 1.56 2.18 3.79
N GLU A 228 1.34 2.86 4.91
CA GLU A 228 0.14 3.68 5.05
C GLU A 228 0.18 4.72 3.92
N THR A 229 -0.77 4.64 3.01
CA THR A 229 -0.95 5.73 2.06
C THR A 229 -1.42 6.93 2.86
N GLU A 230 -0.53 7.92 3.04
CA GLU A 230 -0.96 9.18 3.63
C GLU A 230 -2.20 9.66 2.85
N THR A 231 -3.34 9.67 3.52
CA THR A 231 -4.55 10.26 2.93
C THR A 231 -4.54 11.75 3.21
N GLY A 232 -4.34 12.53 2.17
CA GLY A 232 -4.51 13.98 2.20
C GLY A 232 -5.97 14.35 1.93
N THR A 233 -6.38 15.52 2.41
CA THR A 233 -7.66 16.15 2.06
C THR A 233 -7.41 17.52 1.48
N ILE A 234 -8.00 17.82 0.33
CA ILE A 234 -7.87 19.13 -0.33
C ILE A 234 -9.24 19.73 -0.52
N LEU A 235 -9.41 20.96 0.00
CA LEU A 235 -10.61 21.76 -0.22
C LEU A 235 -10.47 22.53 -1.54
N ILE A 236 -11.37 22.28 -2.49
CA ILE A 236 -11.37 22.89 -3.81
C ILE A 236 -12.56 23.85 -3.91
N PRO A 237 -12.34 25.18 -3.87
CA PRO A 237 -13.40 26.15 -4.08
C PRO A 237 -13.74 26.28 -5.57
N TYR A 238 -15.02 26.52 -5.86
CA TYR A 238 -15.51 26.80 -7.20
C TYR A 238 -16.50 27.97 -7.20
N SER A 239 -16.57 28.66 -8.32
CA SER A 239 -17.49 29.75 -8.56
C SER A 239 -18.75 29.27 -9.28
N THR A 240 -19.81 30.09 -9.25
CA THR A 240 -20.98 29.92 -10.14
C THR A 240 -20.53 29.89 -11.60
N ASP A 241 -21.20 29.04 -12.40
CA ASP A 241 -20.95 28.82 -13.81
C ASP A 241 -19.66 28.04 -14.09
N TRP A 242 -18.92 28.32 -15.14
CA TRP A 242 -17.79 27.56 -15.60
C TRP A 242 -16.52 27.73 -14.73
N ASN A 243 -15.88 26.64 -14.41
CA ASN A 243 -14.59 26.58 -13.72
C ASN A 243 -13.65 25.64 -14.47
N ILE A 244 -12.34 25.84 -14.33
CA ILE A 244 -11.36 24.84 -14.73
C ILE A 244 -10.90 24.10 -13.46
N VAL A 245 -11.17 22.79 -13.40
CA VAL A 245 -10.86 21.93 -12.26
C VAL A 245 -9.82 20.90 -12.64
N GLY A 246 -9.18 20.28 -11.66
CA GLY A 246 -8.27 19.16 -11.81
C GLY A 246 -8.34 18.19 -10.64
N LEU A 247 -7.67 17.07 -10.76
CA LEU A 247 -7.61 16.04 -9.72
C LEU A 247 -6.23 16.06 -9.05
N PRO A 248 -6.12 16.64 -7.81
CA PRO A 248 -4.84 16.85 -7.15
C PRO A 248 -4.38 15.68 -6.28
N LEU A 249 -5.16 14.62 -6.17
CA LEU A 249 -4.92 13.43 -5.33
C LEU A 249 -5.17 12.17 -6.13
N ASN A 250 -4.51 11.06 -5.78
CA ASN A 250 -4.91 9.74 -6.24
C ASN A 250 -6.12 9.29 -5.43
N VAL A 251 -7.22 8.95 -6.11
CA VAL A 251 -8.50 8.57 -5.51
C VAL A 251 -8.95 7.21 -6.03
N GLU A 252 -9.78 6.50 -5.26
CA GLU A 252 -10.35 5.22 -5.69
C GLU A 252 -11.37 5.39 -6.82
N ASP A 253 -12.21 6.42 -6.73
CA ASP A 253 -13.20 6.74 -7.75
C ASP A 253 -13.00 8.19 -8.24
N ALA A 254 -12.56 8.31 -9.48
CA ALA A 254 -12.31 9.60 -10.14
C ALA A 254 -13.53 10.17 -10.88
N SER A 255 -14.73 9.60 -10.67
CA SER A 255 -15.98 10.09 -11.28
C SER A 255 -16.27 11.52 -10.80
N TYR A 256 -16.46 12.46 -11.72
CA TYR A 256 -16.73 13.84 -11.34
C TYR A 256 -18.03 13.99 -10.53
N SER A 257 -19.00 13.13 -10.70
CA SER A 257 -20.25 13.14 -9.94
C SER A 257 -20.06 12.81 -8.45
N ILE A 258 -18.97 12.08 -8.11
CA ILE A 258 -18.58 11.78 -6.73
C ILE A 258 -17.68 12.89 -6.19
N LEU A 259 -16.69 13.32 -6.98
CA LEU A 259 -15.71 14.31 -6.55
C LEU A 259 -16.31 15.74 -6.46
N PHE A 260 -17.27 16.05 -7.33
CA PHE A 260 -17.95 17.36 -7.42
C PHE A 260 -19.48 17.16 -7.47
N PRO A 261 -20.12 16.71 -6.41
CA PRO A 261 -21.54 16.32 -6.41
C PRO A 261 -22.50 17.48 -6.72
N GLU A 262 -22.10 18.74 -6.49
CA GLU A 262 -22.90 19.94 -6.75
C GLU A 262 -22.72 20.46 -8.20
N SER A 263 -21.94 19.77 -9.03
CA SER A 263 -21.74 20.15 -10.44
C SER A 263 -22.98 19.83 -11.28
N ILE A 264 -23.11 20.54 -12.39
CA ILE A 264 -24.20 20.28 -13.35
C ILE A 264 -23.87 19.03 -14.15
N GLU A 265 -24.79 18.05 -14.15
CA GLU A 265 -24.62 16.78 -14.87
C GLU A 265 -24.33 17.01 -16.37
N GLY A 266 -23.37 16.22 -16.89
CA GLY A 266 -22.99 16.25 -18.31
C GLY A 266 -22.16 17.48 -18.73
N THR A 267 -21.56 18.21 -17.76
CA THR A 267 -20.78 19.41 -18.05
C THR A 267 -19.27 19.26 -17.84
N LEU A 268 -18.76 18.02 -17.61
CA LEU A 268 -17.33 17.78 -17.57
C LEU A 268 -16.77 17.65 -18.99
N TYR A 269 -15.79 18.50 -19.34
CA TYR A 269 -15.11 18.47 -20.63
C TYR A 269 -13.59 18.51 -20.48
N SER A 270 -12.89 17.55 -21.07
CA SER A 270 -11.46 17.61 -21.32
C SER A 270 -11.14 18.39 -22.58
N PHE A 271 -9.85 18.63 -22.86
CA PHE A 271 -9.39 19.28 -24.09
C PHE A 271 -8.25 18.49 -24.72
N ASN A 272 -8.48 18.05 -25.97
CA ASN A 272 -7.45 17.46 -26.83
C ASN A 272 -7.61 18.01 -28.24
N GLY A 273 -7.20 19.29 -28.40
CA GLY A 273 -7.45 20.04 -29.64
C GLY A 273 -8.92 20.46 -29.87
N ALA A 274 -9.85 19.81 -29.15
CA ALA A 274 -11.27 20.14 -29.07
C ALA A 274 -11.81 19.74 -27.69
N TYR A 275 -12.96 20.31 -27.28
CA TYR A 275 -13.64 19.89 -26.05
C TYR A 275 -14.30 18.53 -26.24
N VAL A 276 -14.00 17.59 -25.34
CA VAL A 276 -14.53 16.22 -25.35
C VAL A 276 -15.26 15.98 -24.03
N PRO A 277 -16.53 15.52 -24.05
CA PRO A 277 -17.23 15.14 -22.83
C PRO A 277 -16.46 14.02 -22.08
N ALA A 278 -16.33 14.17 -20.77
CA ALA A 278 -15.68 13.21 -19.88
C ALA A 278 -16.61 12.82 -18.71
N THR A 279 -16.31 11.71 -18.06
CA THR A 279 -17.02 11.24 -16.86
C THR A 279 -16.08 11.13 -15.65
N ASN A 280 -14.79 10.95 -15.90
CA ASN A 280 -13.76 10.82 -14.88
C ASN A 280 -12.69 11.88 -15.08
N LEU A 281 -12.05 12.29 -13.98
CA LEU A 281 -10.86 13.12 -14.02
C LEU A 281 -9.62 12.22 -14.04
N ILE A 282 -8.56 12.72 -14.70
CA ILE A 282 -7.23 12.10 -14.75
C ILE A 282 -6.24 13.09 -14.12
N ASN A 283 -5.33 12.60 -13.29
CA ASN A 283 -4.28 13.44 -12.70
C ASN A 283 -3.44 14.09 -13.80
N GLY A 284 -3.12 15.37 -13.61
CA GLY A 284 -2.38 16.17 -14.61
C GLY A 284 -3.23 16.78 -15.72
N GLU A 285 -4.45 16.31 -15.94
CA GLU A 285 -5.37 16.90 -16.90
C GLU A 285 -6.29 17.91 -16.25
N GLY A 286 -6.53 19.04 -16.92
CA GLY A 286 -7.53 20.04 -16.55
C GLY A 286 -8.86 19.81 -17.26
N TYR A 287 -9.93 20.21 -16.62
CA TYR A 287 -11.30 19.99 -17.12
C TYR A 287 -12.15 21.21 -16.92
N TRP A 288 -12.98 21.54 -17.91
CA TRP A 288 -14.10 22.44 -17.70
C TRP A 288 -15.23 21.72 -16.97
N LEU A 289 -15.75 22.35 -15.91
CA LEU A 289 -16.89 21.87 -15.13
C LEU A 289 -17.77 23.05 -14.72
N ARG A 290 -19.09 22.85 -14.72
CA ARG A 290 -20.07 23.91 -14.46
C ARG A 290 -20.83 23.69 -13.17
N PHE A 291 -21.06 24.78 -12.42
CA PHE A 291 -21.81 24.78 -11.18
C PHE A 291 -22.95 25.82 -11.22
N ASN A 292 -24.09 25.50 -10.55
CA ASN A 292 -25.21 26.41 -10.41
C ASN A 292 -24.91 27.57 -9.43
N GLU A 293 -24.17 27.24 -8.36
CA GLU A 293 -23.84 28.16 -7.27
C GLU A 293 -22.36 28.03 -6.91
N ALA A 294 -21.80 29.08 -6.30
CA ALA A 294 -20.44 29.02 -5.77
C ALA A 294 -20.41 28.14 -4.50
N GLY A 295 -19.33 27.42 -4.32
CA GLY A 295 -19.16 26.50 -3.18
C GLY A 295 -17.75 25.95 -3.09
N SER A 296 -17.64 24.80 -2.44
CA SER A 296 -16.39 24.02 -2.37
C SER A 296 -16.70 22.54 -2.22
N THR A 297 -15.80 21.70 -2.68
CA THR A 297 -15.77 20.27 -2.41
C THR A 297 -14.51 19.91 -1.68
N THR A 298 -14.53 18.81 -0.91
CA THR A 298 -13.34 18.23 -0.29
C THR A 298 -13.05 16.89 -0.95
N ILE A 299 -11.88 16.76 -1.54
CA ILE A 299 -11.40 15.50 -2.10
C ILE A 299 -10.41 14.89 -1.12
N SER A 300 -10.57 13.59 -0.83
CA SER A 300 -9.65 12.78 -0.02
C SER A 300 -8.98 11.73 -0.89
N GLY A 301 -7.68 11.53 -0.70
CA GLY A 301 -6.91 10.55 -1.46
C GLY A 301 -5.43 10.60 -1.12
N THR A 302 -4.62 9.80 -1.80
CA THR A 302 -3.16 9.79 -1.61
C THR A 302 -2.54 11.02 -2.29
N PRO A 303 -1.66 11.78 -1.60
CA PRO A 303 -0.94 12.90 -2.19
C PRO A 303 -0.10 12.51 -3.40
N ILE A 304 -0.03 13.42 -4.37
CA ILE A 304 0.82 13.34 -5.55
C ILE A 304 1.95 14.34 -5.36
N ASN A 305 3.16 13.85 -5.15
CA ASN A 305 4.35 14.68 -4.95
C ASN A 305 5.16 14.85 -6.23
N GLU A 306 5.01 13.94 -7.19
CA GLU A 306 5.64 14.00 -8.51
C GLU A 306 4.64 13.55 -9.59
N LEU A 307 4.59 14.27 -10.70
CA LEU A 307 3.71 13.96 -11.82
C LEU A 307 4.31 14.39 -13.15
N THR A 308 4.47 13.46 -14.07
CA THR A 308 4.84 13.75 -15.45
C THR A 308 3.59 14.00 -16.30
N ILE A 309 3.53 15.14 -16.97
CA ILE A 309 2.42 15.56 -17.84
C ILE A 309 2.90 15.61 -19.28
N SER A 310 2.24 14.87 -20.17
CA SER A 310 2.49 14.95 -21.61
C SER A 310 1.77 16.15 -22.21
N LEU A 311 2.48 16.98 -22.99
CA LEU A 311 1.94 18.10 -23.73
C LEU A 311 1.97 17.87 -25.24
N ASN A 312 0.95 18.32 -25.93
CA ASN A 312 0.93 18.44 -27.39
C ASN A 312 1.41 19.83 -27.83
N GLU A 313 1.90 19.97 -29.06
CA GLU A 313 2.14 21.28 -29.65
C GLU A 313 0.85 22.13 -29.61
N GLY A 314 0.96 23.37 -29.17
CA GLY A 314 -0.16 24.27 -29.01
C GLY A 314 -0.69 24.38 -27.57
N TRP A 315 -2.00 24.56 -27.43
CA TRP A 315 -2.64 24.72 -26.13
C TRP A 315 -2.98 23.39 -25.49
N ASN A 316 -2.66 23.24 -24.21
CA ASN A 316 -2.98 22.11 -23.36
C ASN A 316 -3.73 22.59 -22.11
N LEU A 317 -4.62 21.75 -21.60
CA LEU A 317 -5.35 22.01 -20.38
C LEU A 317 -4.84 21.04 -19.31
N ILE A 318 -4.07 21.54 -18.35
CA ILE A 318 -3.39 20.75 -17.32
C ILE A 318 -3.96 21.01 -15.93
N SER A 319 -3.60 20.20 -14.95
CA SER A 319 -3.85 20.44 -13.52
C SER A 319 -2.58 20.23 -12.68
N GLY A 320 -2.63 20.75 -11.44
CA GLY A 320 -1.53 20.64 -10.48
C GLY A 320 -1.50 19.32 -9.71
N ILE A 321 -0.48 19.21 -8.86
CA ILE A 321 -0.26 18.14 -7.86
C ILE A 321 -0.91 18.52 -6.52
N SER A 322 -0.60 17.79 -5.43
CA SER A 322 -1.25 17.95 -4.12
C SER A 322 -0.84 19.21 -3.36
N THR A 323 0.26 19.85 -3.75
CA THR A 323 0.77 21.09 -3.16
C THR A 323 0.79 22.21 -4.20
N PRO A 324 0.65 23.48 -3.79
CA PRO A 324 0.88 24.60 -4.69
C PRO A 324 2.31 24.55 -5.26
N LEU A 325 2.45 24.80 -6.55
CA LEU A 325 3.74 24.78 -7.25
C LEU A 325 3.95 26.10 -8.00
N ASP A 326 5.09 26.76 -7.76
CA ASP A 326 5.51 27.90 -8.56
C ASP A 326 5.82 27.44 -9.99
N ILE A 327 5.34 28.16 -11.00
CA ILE A 327 5.56 27.81 -12.41
C ILE A 327 7.05 27.77 -12.81
N THR A 328 7.92 28.44 -12.04
CA THR A 328 9.38 28.42 -12.26
C THR A 328 10.05 27.14 -11.77
N GLU A 329 9.35 26.35 -10.95
CA GLU A 329 9.80 25.04 -10.42
C GLU A 329 9.38 23.88 -11.32
N ILE A 330 8.54 24.12 -12.33
CA ILE A 330 8.17 23.12 -13.32
C ILE A 330 9.42 22.67 -14.08
N GLN A 331 9.73 21.39 -14.04
CA GLN A 331 10.81 20.85 -14.83
C GLN A 331 10.37 20.66 -16.28
N ASP A 332 11.04 21.37 -17.18
CA ASP A 332 10.82 21.32 -18.63
C ASP A 332 12.15 21.00 -19.32
N PRO A 333 12.55 19.71 -19.31
CA PRO A 333 13.89 19.30 -19.79
C PRO A 333 14.13 19.58 -21.28
N ASP A 334 13.04 19.62 -22.06
CA ASP A 334 13.11 19.86 -23.51
C ASP A 334 12.85 21.32 -23.89
N GLY A 335 12.52 22.17 -22.92
CA GLY A 335 12.21 23.60 -23.14
C GLY A 335 11.01 23.83 -24.04
N ILE A 336 9.98 23.01 -23.90
CA ILE A 336 8.77 23.04 -24.75
C ILE A 336 7.72 24.04 -24.27
N MET A 337 7.71 24.39 -22.99
CA MET A 337 6.74 25.32 -22.42
C MET A 337 7.04 26.75 -22.87
N ILE A 338 6.04 27.44 -23.40
CA ILE A 338 6.17 28.83 -23.77
C ILE A 338 5.98 29.70 -22.54
N SER A 339 7.04 30.40 -22.11
CA SER A 339 7.00 31.29 -20.94
C SER A 339 5.87 32.33 -21.02
N GLY A 340 5.22 32.57 -19.86
CA GLY A 340 4.10 33.53 -19.73
C GLY A 340 2.78 33.03 -20.34
N THR A 341 2.64 31.73 -20.61
CA THR A 341 1.41 31.16 -21.15
C THR A 341 0.64 30.28 -20.18
N VAL A 342 0.88 30.39 -18.87
CA VAL A 342 0.08 29.73 -17.84
C VAL A 342 -1.10 30.61 -17.48
N TYR A 343 -2.32 30.17 -17.83
CA TYR A 343 -3.55 30.95 -17.59
C TYR A 343 -4.54 30.12 -16.75
N GLY A 344 -4.92 30.69 -15.60
CA GLY A 344 -6.07 30.24 -14.83
C GLY A 344 -7.36 30.89 -15.36
N PHE A 345 -8.51 30.40 -14.86
CA PHE A 345 -9.81 30.98 -15.15
C PHE A 345 -10.60 31.18 -13.85
N ALA A 346 -10.97 32.39 -13.56
CA ALA A 346 -11.80 32.75 -12.42
C ALA A 346 -12.74 33.90 -12.74
N SER A 347 -13.94 33.86 -12.18
CA SER A 347 -14.95 34.95 -12.33
C SER A 347 -15.23 35.35 -13.81
N GLY A 348 -15.22 34.35 -14.70
CA GLY A 348 -15.53 34.56 -16.11
C GLY A 348 -14.38 35.16 -16.96
N SER A 349 -13.15 35.22 -16.44
CA SER A 349 -11.99 35.75 -17.15
C SER A 349 -10.72 34.91 -16.95
N TYR A 350 -9.81 35.00 -17.92
CA TYR A 350 -8.49 34.43 -17.83
C TYR A 350 -7.51 35.41 -17.19
N SER A 351 -6.61 34.89 -16.35
CA SER A 351 -5.48 35.61 -15.77
C SER A 351 -4.21 34.79 -15.91
N ASN A 352 -3.06 35.49 -16.09
CA ASN A 352 -1.77 34.78 -15.95
C ASN A 352 -1.57 34.42 -14.50
N GLU A 353 -1.11 33.21 -14.29
CA GLU A 353 -0.84 32.65 -12.96
C GLU A 353 0.64 32.37 -12.80
N GLU A 354 1.16 32.56 -11.59
CA GLU A 354 2.53 32.24 -11.19
C GLU A 354 2.59 30.97 -10.34
N ILE A 355 1.42 30.50 -9.85
CA ILE A 355 1.30 29.31 -9.01
C ILE A 355 0.22 28.40 -9.59
N ILE A 356 0.55 27.11 -9.67
CA ILE A 356 -0.41 26.04 -9.95
C ILE A 356 -0.97 25.54 -8.63
N GLU A 357 -2.22 25.87 -8.34
CA GLU A 357 -2.92 25.47 -7.11
C GLU A 357 -3.54 24.08 -7.25
N PRO A 358 -3.54 23.26 -6.18
CA PRO A 358 -4.23 21.97 -6.17
C PRO A 358 -5.71 22.07 -6.53
N GLY A 359 -6.17 21.16 -7.37
CA GLY A 359 -7.59 21.04 -7.73
C GLY A 359 -8.08 22.06 -8.77
N LYS A 360 -7.23 22.97 -9.21
CA LYS A 360 -7.51 23.91 -10.32
C LYS A 360 -6.85 23.43 -11.60
N GLY A 361 -7.44 23.83 -12.72
CA GLY A 361 -6.88 23.60 -14.05
C GLY A 361 -6.36 24.87 -14.71
N TYR A 362 -5.39 24.70 -15.61
CA TYR A 362 -4.66 25.80 -16.24
C TYR A 362 -4.42 25.53 -17.72
N TRP A 363 -4.55 26.58 -18.54
CA TRP A 363 -4.08 26.55 -19.91
C TRP A 363 -2.57 26.75 -19.93
N VAL A 364 -1.87 25.92 -20.67
CA VAL A 364 -0.42 26.02 -20.93
C VAL A 364 -0.18 25.83 -22.41
N ARG A 365 0.74 26.60 -22.99
CA ARG A 365 1.10 26.47 -24.39
C ARG A 365 2.49 25.87 -24.58
N ALA A 366 2.59 24.85 -25.41
CA ALA A 366 3.85 24.22 -25.81
C ALA A 366 4.21 24.54 -27.28
N ASN A 367 5.52 24.64 -27.57
CA ASN A 367 6.02 24.86 -28.92
C ASN A 367 6.23 23.56 -29.71
N SER A 368 6.25 22.42 -29.04
CA SER A 368 6.33 21.07 -29.59
C SER A 368 5.70 20.07 -28.62
N SER A 369 5.44 18.85 -29.08
CA SER A 369 5.03 17.75 -28.19
C SER A 369 6.21 17.27 -27.34
N GLY A 370 5.96 16.92 -26.09
CA GLY A 370 6.94 16.44 -25.12
C GLY A 370 6.31 16.29 -23.74
N SER A 371 7.11 16.39 -22.68
CA SER A 371 6.59 16.29 -21.30
C SER A 371 7.23 17.32 -20.37
N ILE A 372 6.46 17.66 -19.34
CA ILE A 372 6.90 18.45 -18.19
C ILE A 372 6.73 17.61 -16.92
N ILE A 373 7.47 17.95 -15.87
CA ILE A 373 7.39 17.25 -14.60
C ILE A 373 7.08 18.29 -13.50
N LEU A 374 6.04 18.02 -12.73
CA LEU A 374 5.69 18.75 -11.52
C LEU A 374 6.24 17.97 -10.33
N ILE A 375 7.03 18.62 -9.46
CA ILE A 375 7.61 17.99 -8.26
C ILE A 375 7.41 18.96 -7.09
N SER A 376 6.86 18.46 -5.97
CA SER A 376 6.86 19.18 -4.69
C SER A 376 8.20 19.02 -3.99
N GLU A 377 8.76 20.10 -3.42
CA GLU A 377 9.92 20.02 -2.53
C GLU A 377 9.60 19.31 -1.21
#